data_7aa570a59ed5182e6922a6358c22d067
#
_entry.id   7aa570a59ed5182e6922a6358c22d067
#
_cell.length_a   1.000
_cell.length_b   1.000
_cell.length_c   1.000
_cell.angle_alpha   90.00
_cell.angle_beta   90.00
_cell.angle_gamma   90.00
#
_symmetry.space_group_name_H-M   'P 1'
#
loop_
_entity.id
_entity.type
_entity.pdbx_description
1 polymer ?
#
loop_
_entity_poly.entity_id
_entity_poly.type
_entity_poly.pdbx_seq_one_letter_code
_entity_poly.pdbx_strand_id
1 'polypeptide(L)'
;MQPTADPEPDRAATSPPPRQHRGWRRFATRALLAGVVAFVGAECALRWAMFSKSALGLPLVERVRRPNKYAHPQFDDLYWELNDRFLRAKGEVHLAPRDELLGWRNGAFEPVTFDHEDAGLARDKRPVLLFGDSYAQGIVPPEDRFQTLFSFSSLARDHVLINYGVGGYGPDQVLLLMRSVLDKFEAQNPIVVVGLLVDDDLDRCALTLREQPKPSFELVDGELVLRESPLPTPLERVERGPSWTPSYLWRYLTRGTKLLPQGVRDSITDYAGRDKLKEKLASKVLAELLSEIDRRGLERVFVLFHNLPSMVERERCGWRDAALRDPLRAAGIAIVEVRDAMLETAARTGEDLMEYFDNVPQPGGHYNARGNRIAFEALERALFEKLELPYSPAPLTIRDMTHVEAHGPEGGVEFQATHTPRFPEARDRPRLSLRVGAKGPTRVRYELGGRATRFVSHATFAGLDSDPPGSVELSFFGDGALLERRCLRRADAGAEAEISIDLRGRSLFEIVATASGEGRGGDWIALARPRFE
;
A
#
# COMPACT_ATOMS: atom_id res chain seq x y z
N MET A 1 -73.03 53.08 -75.05
CA MET A 1 -71.67 53.33 -74.50
C MET A 1 -71.80 53.56 -73.04
N GLN A 2 -71.48 52.60 -72.23
CA GLN A 2 -71.45 52.71 -70.80
C GLN A 2 -70.05 52.93 -70.32
N PRO A 3 -69.75 53.76 -69.34
CA PRO A 3 -68.42 53.90 -68.77
C PRO A 3 -68.16 52.76 -67.74
N THR A 4 -67.03 52.20 -67.82
CA THR A 4 -66.46 51.18 -66.93
C THR A 4 -66.04 51.83 -65.62
N ALA A 5 -66.45 51.23 -64.51
CA ALA A 5 -66.06 51.66 -63.15
C ALA A 5 -64.63 51.16 -62.86
N ASP A 6 -63.81 52.06 -62.27
CA ASP A 6 -62.50 51.72 -61.72
C ASP A 6 -62.60 50.91 -60.44
N PRO A 7 -61.70 49.94 -60.21
CA PRO A 7 -61.65 49.18 -58.98
C PRO A 7 -60.98 49.95 -57.85
N GLU A 8 -61.59 49.97 -56.65
CA GLU A 8 -61.05 50.51 -55.41
C GLU A 8 -59.73 49.84 -55.01
N PRO A 9 -58.77 50.59 -54.47
CA PRO A 9 -57.50 50.00 -53.98
C PRO A 9 -57.72 49.25 -52.67
N ASP A 10 -57.23 48.01 -52.66
CA ASP A 10 -57.23 47.09 -51.57
C ASP A 10 -56.51 47.68 -50.34
N ARG A 11 -57.24 47.87 -49.24
CA ARG A 11 -56.66 48.28 -47.94
C ARG A 11 -55.90 47.11 -47.37
N ALA A 12 -54.56 47.12 -47.51
CA ALA A 12 -53.65 46.24 -46.83
C ALA A 12 -53.91 46.28 -45.31
N ALA A 13 -54.38 45.23 -44.72
CA ALA A 13 -54.51 45.02 -43.30
C ALA A 13 -53.12 44.97 -42.66
N THR A 14 -52.75 46.03 -41.99
CA THR A 14 -51.52 46.04 -41.16
C THR A 14 -51.71 45.16 -39.93
N SER A 15 -51.02 44.02 -39.96
CA SER A 15 -50.97 43.10 -38.83
C SER A 15 -50.34 43.83 -37.62
N PRO A 16 -50.88 43.73 -36.39
CA PRO A 16 -50.29 44.37 -35.24
C PRO A 16 -48.95 43.67 -34.88
N PRO A 17 -47.94 44.43 -34.45
CA PRO A 17 -46.63 43.85 -34.13
C PRO A 17 -46.73 42.94 -32.92
N PRO A 18 -45.95 41.84 -32.88
CA PRO A 18 -46.00 40.83 -31.80
C PRO A 18 -45.56 41.42 -30.48
N ARG A 19 -46.50 41.71 -29.58
CA ARG A 19 -46.26 42.32 -28.23
C ARG A 19 -45.72 41.34 -27.18
N GLN A 20 -45.32 40.13 -27.49
CA GLN A 20 -45.07 39.09 -26.51
C GLN A 20 -43.62 38.97 -25.98
N HIS A 21 -42.59 39.58 -26.56
CA HIS A 21 -41.20 39.32 -26.19
C HIS A 21 -40.65 40.11 -24.97
N ARG A 22 -41.26 41.20 -24.55
CA ARG A 22 -40.75 42.03 -23.42
C ARG A 22 -41.03 41.41 -22.05
N GLY A 23 -42.14 40.73 -21.86
CA GLY A 23 -42.51 40.07 -20.60
C GLY A 23 -41.63 38.88 -20.29
N TRP A 24 -41.35 38.02 -21.28
CA TRP A 24 -40.51 36.86 -21.15
C TRP A 24 -39.05 37.21 -20.82
N ARG A 25 -38.48 38.22 -21.43
CA ARG A 25 -37.09 38.68 -21.11
C ARG A 25 -36.95 39.12 -19.66
N ARG A 26 -37.93 39.90 -19.14
CA ARG A 26 -37.94 40.34 -17.73
C ARG A 26 -38.13 39.17 -16.76
N PHE A 27 -38.95 38.20 -17.10
CA PHE A 27 -39.12 36.98 -16.32
C PHE A 27 -37.83 36.13 -16.33
N ALA A 28 -37.22 35.86 -17.47
CA ALA A 28 -35.96 35.13 -17.62
C ALA A 28 -34.82 35.82 -16.82
N THR A 29 -34.69 37.14 -16.90
CA THR A 29 -33.68 37.90 -16.14
C THR A 29 -33.90 37.77 -14.62
N ARG A 30 -35.15 37.85 -14.14
CA ARG A 30 -35.46 37.68 -12.71
C ARG A 30 -35.21 36.24 -12.25
N ALA A 31 -35.57 35.24 -13.04
CA ALA A 31 -35.32 33.83 -12.75
C ALA A 31 -33.82 33.54 -12.71
N LEU A 32 -33.03 34.08 -13.65
CA LEU A 32 -31.58 33.96 -13.66
C LEU A 32 -30.97 34.62 -12.43
N LEU A 33 -31.39 35.85 -12.08
CA LEU A 33 -30.88 36.54 -10.90
C LEU A 33 -31.22 35.76 -9.61
N ALA A 34 -32.43 35.26 -9.47
CA ALA A 34 -32.86 34.44 -8.34
C ALA A 34 -32.01 33.14 -8.27
N GLY A 35 -31.73 32.51 -9.40
CA GLY A 35 -30.85 31.35 -9.50
C GLY A 35 -29.42 31.65 -9.05
N VAL A 36 -28.85 32.77 -9.49
CA VAL A 36 -27.52 33.21 -9.06
C VAL A 36 -27.47 33.48 -7.55
N VAL A 37 -28.46 34.20 -7.01
CA VAL A 37 -28.54 34.47 -5.57
C VAL A 37 -28.68 33.18 -4.76
N ALA A 38 -29.52 32.24 -5.21
CA ALA A 38 -29.67 30.94 -4.57
C ALA A 38 -28.38 30.14 -4.61
N PHE A 39 -27.66 30.13 -5.75
CA PHE A 39 -26.37 29.45 -5.89
C PHE A 39 -25.31 30.05 -4.97
N VAL A 40 -25.19 31.38 -4.91
CA VAL A 40 -24.25 32.06 -4.02
C VAL A 40 -24.59 31.77 -2.55
N GLY A 41 -25.86 31.81 -2.18
CA GLY A 41 -26.31 31.47 -0.82
C GLY A 41 -25.96 30.03 -0.44
N ALA A 42 -26.20 29.09 -1.35
CA ALA A 42 -25.85 27.69 -1.14
C ALA A 42 -24.33 27.48 -1.06
N GLU A 43 -23.53 28.16 -1.88
CA GLU A 43 -22.05 28.13 -1.81
C GLU A 43 -21.55 28.66 -0.45
N CYS A 44 -22.10 29.79 0.03
CA CYS A 44 -21.76 30.35 1.34
C CYS A 44 -22.12 29.40 2.49
N ALA A 45 -23.31 28.81 2.44
CA ALA A 45 -23.75 27.82 3.44
C ALA A 45 -22.86 26.57 3.43
N LEU A 46 -22.49 26.08 2.24
CA LEU A 46 -21.58 24.94 2.10
C LEU A 46 -20.19 25.28 2.64
N ARG A 47 -19.62 26.44 2.30
CA ARG A 47 -18.31 26.87 2.85
C ARG A 47 -18.34 26.98 4.36
N TRP A 48 -19.42 27.55 4.92
CA TRP A 48 -19.60 27.56 6.37
C TRP A 48 -19.64 26.17 6.96
N ALA A 49 -20.41 25.25 6.40
CA ALA A 49 -20.47 23.85 6.84
C ALA A 49 -19.11 23.14 6.74
N MET A 50 -18.34 23.41 5.68
CA MET A 50 -17.02 22.78 5.47
C MET A 50 -15.96 23.30 6.45
N PHE A 51 -15.90 24.60 6.70
CA PHE A 51 -14.73 25.24 7.32
C PHE A 51 -14.99 25.83 8.71
N SER A 52 -16.26 26.05 9.13
CA SER A 52 -16.56 26.60 10.44
C SER A 52 -16.41 25.56 11.56
N LYS A 53 -15.72 25.95 12.62
CA LYS A 53 -15.63 25.11 13.84
C LYS A 53 -17.01 24.94 14.51
N SER A 54 -17.89 25.96 14.43
CA SER A 54 -19.24 25.87 15.00
C SER A 54 -20.18 24.87 14.31
N ALA A 55 -19.81 24.42 13.10
CA ALA A 55 -20.54 23.40 12.36
C ALA A 55 -20.13 21.97 12.72
N LEU A 56 -19.08 21.78 13.52
CA LEU A 56 -18.63 20.46 13.99
C LEU A 56 -19.72 19.77 14.83
N GLY A 57 -19.91 18.48 14.63
CA GLY A 57 -20.90 17.69 15.35
C GLY A 57 -22.30 17.67 14.73
N LEU A 58 -22.56 18.45 13.68
CA LEU A 58 -23.82 18.35 12.94
C LEU A 58 -23.77 17.16 11.97
N PRO A 59 -24.75 16.23 12.00
CA PRO A 59 -24.71 15.00 11.18
C PRO A 59 -24.61 15.28 9.67
N LEU A 60 -25.19 16.37 9.20
CA LEU A 60 -25.14 16.77 7.78
C LEU A 60 -23.73 17.25 7.38
N VAL A 61 -22.99 17.84 8.32
CA VAL A 61 -21.64 18.38 8.08
C VAL A 61 -20.64 17.28 7.87
N GLU A 62 -20.73 16.16 8.57
CA GLU A 62 -19.89 14.99 8.35
C GLU A 62 -20.01 14.44 6.92
N ARG A 63 -21.20 14.56 6.30
CA ARG A 63 -21.41 14.14 4.91
C ARG A 63 -20.73 15.04 3.90
N VAL A 64 -20.63 16.34 4.18
CA VAL A 64 -19.99 17.32 3.27
C VAL A 64 -18.49 17.47 3.52
N ARG A 65 -17.97 17.10 4.70
CA ARG A 65 -16.54 17.09 5.02
C ARG A 65 -15.83 15.83 4.56
N ARG A 66 -16.08 15.43 3.32
CA ARG A 66 -15.42 14.29 2.66
C ARG A 66 -14.68 14.82 1.44
N PRO A 67 -13.33 14.84 1.44
CA PRO A 67 -12.53 15.42 0.35
C PRO A 67 -12.87 14.85 -1.02
N ASN A 68 -13.16 13.54 -1.11
CA ASN A 68 -13.53 12.85 -2.35
C ASN A 68 -14.81 13.38 -3.02
N LYS A 69 -15.63 14.19 -2.32
CA LYS A 69 -16.77 14.88 -2.91
C LYS A 69 -16.37 16.08 -3.77
N TYR A 70 -15.17 16.60 -3.60
CA TYR A 70 -14.69 17.83 -4.23
C TYR A 70 -13.50 17.64 -5.14
N ALA A 71 -12.65 16.64 -4.85
CA ALA A 71 -11.38 16.43 -5.49
C ALA A 71 -11.00 14.95 -5.53
N HIS A 72 -10.01 14.59 -6.32
CA HIS A 72 -9.53 13.20 -6.45
C HIS A 72 -8.18 13.03 -5.76
N PRO A 73 -7.98 11.95 -4.96
CA PRO A 73 -6.76 11.75 -4.18
C PRO A 73 -5.49 11.59 -5.02
N GLN A 74 -5.62 11.11 -6.25
CA GLN A 74 -4.46 10.74 -7.09
C GLN A 74 -3.93 11.89 -7.94
N PHE A 75 -4.68 12.99 -8.15
CA PHE A 75 -4.24 14.04 -9.08
C PHE A 75 -4.75 15.44 -8.75
N ASP A 76 -5.27 15.69 -7.56
CA ASP A 76 -5.80 16.99 -7.20
C ASP A 76 -5.33 17.35 -5.78
N ASP A 77 -4.40 18.27 -5.68
CA ASP A 77 -3.87 18.76 -4.40
C ASP A 77 -4.98 19.25 -3.47
N LEU A 78 -6.10 19.75 -4.02
CA LEU A 78 -7.25 20.15 -3.23
C LEU A 78 -7.82 19.01 -2.36
N TYR A 79 -7.72 17.75 -2.83
CA TYR A 79 -8.13 16.61 -2.00
C TYR A 79 -7.33 16.58 -0.70
N TRP A 80 -6.01 16.70 -0.79
CA TRP A 80 -5.12 16.64 0.35
C TRP A 80 -5.20 17.87 1.23
N GLU A 81 -5.40 19.05 0.64
CA GLU A 81 -5.69 20.28 1.39
C GLU A 81 -6.97 20.17 2.23
N LEU A 82 -8.04 19.64 1.65
CA LEU A 82 -9.30 19.43 2.37
C LEU A 82 -9.16 18.33 3.42
N ASN A 83 -8.45 17.25 3.10
CA ASN A 83 -8.21 16.14 4.03
C ASN A 83 -7.45 16.64 5.27
N ASP A 84 -6.35 17.34 5.11
CA ASP A 84 -5.58 17.93 6.21
C ASP A 84 -6.44 18.86 7.06
N ARG A 85 -7.23 19.76 6.42
CA ARG A 85 -8.12 20.68 7.14
C ARG A 85 -9.20 19.97 7.95
N PHE A 86 -9.80 18.92 7.38
CA PHE A 86 -10.86 18.19 8.06
C PHE A 86 -10.31 17.36 9.22
N LEU A 87 -9.13 16.75 9.06
CA LEU A 87 -8.44 16.03 10.13
C LEU A 87 -8.01 16.98 11.26
N ARG A 88 -7.39 18.12 10.94
CA ARG A 88 -7.03 19.15 11.95
C ARG A 88 -8.23 19.67 12.71
N ALA A 89 -9.38 19.85 12.03
CA ALA A 89 -10.59 20.27 12.69
C ALA A 89 -11.09 19.25 13.73
N LYS A 90 -10.75 17.97 13.55
CA LYS A 90 -11.06 16.87 14.50
C LYS A 90 -9.95 16.63 15.54
N GLY A 91 -8.77 17.23 15.37
CA GLY A 91 -7.60 16.94 16.20
C GLY A 91 -6.89 15.63 15.85
N GLU A 92 -7.12 15.10 14.67
CA GLU A 92 -6.65 13.79 14.20
C GLU A 92 -5.42 13.89 13.27
N VAL A 93 -4.53 14.84 13.48
CA VAL A 93 -3.36 14.99 12.60
C VAL A 93 -2.16 14.25 13.15
N HIS A 94 -1.72 13.25 12.42
CA HIS A 94 -0.44 12.59 12.61
C HIS A 94 0.45 12.91 11.40
N LEU A 95 1.50 13.69 11.60
CA LEU A 95 2.46 13.99 10.56
C LEU A 95 3.66 13.06 10.71
N ALA A 96 4.04 12.40 9.62
CA ALA A 96 5.33 11.71 9.54
C ALA A 96 6.50 12.71 9.72
N PRO A 97 7.66 12.28 10.17
CA PRO A 97 8.84 13.13 10.26
C PRO A 97 9.12 13.83 8.93
N ARG A 98 9.27 15.16 9.00
CA ARG A 98 9.47 15.98 7.80
C ARG A 98 10.86 15.79 7.22
N ASP A 99 10.91 15.78 5.91
CA ASP A 99 12.14 15.89 5.13
C ASP A 99 12.04 17.10 4.18
N GLU A 100 13.11 17.91 4.10
CA GLU A 100 13.10 19.14 3.29
C GLU A 100 13.20 18.89 1.79
N LEU A 101 13.71 17.73 1.39
CA LEU A 101 13.83 17.32 -0.01
C LEU A 101 12.67 16.39 -0.42
N LEU A 102 12.31 15.45 0.44
CA LEU A 102 11.41 14.36 0.11
C LEU A 102 9.97 14.58 0.61
N GLY A 103 9.77 15.58 1.49
CA GLY A 103 8.50 15.85 2.17
C GLY A 103 8.39 15.09 3.48
N TRP A 104 8.55 13.79 3.46
CA TRP A 104 8.61 12.90 4.63
C TRP A 104 9.55 11.73 4.38
N ARG A 105 10.10 11.17 5.43
CA ARG A 105 10.97 9.98 5.34
C ARG A 105 10.25 8.70 5.72
N ASN A 106 9.31 8.79 6.65
CA ASN A 106 8.62 7.64 7.21
C ASN A 106 7.14 7.77 6.97
N GLY A 107 6.50 6.74 6.41
CA GLY A 107 5.05 6.65 6.35
C GLY A 107 4.45 6.59 7.76
N ALA A 108 3.14 6.87 7.89
CA ALA A 108 2.41 6.86 9.15
C ALA A 108 2.47 5.51 9.91
N PHE A 109 2.97 4.46 9.28
CA PHE A 109 2.87 3.10 9.79
C PHE A 109 4.13 2.54 10.43
N GLU A 110 5.36 2.97 10.09
CA GLU A 110 6.59 2.64 10.87
C GLU A 110 7.85 3.35 10.37
N PRO A 111 8.84 3.58 11.25
CA PRO A 111 10.11 4.17 10.88
C PRO A 111 10.91 3.21 9.99
N VAL A 112 11.05 3.55 8.72
CA VAL A 112 12.18 3.06 7.93
C VAL A 112 13.35 3.98 8.29
N THR A 113 14.34 3.44 8.97
CA THR A 113 15.53 4.23 9.33
C THR A 113 16.39 4.38 8.09
N PHE A 114 16.55 5.61 7.62
CA PHE A 114 17.52 5.97 6.58
C PHE A 114 18.90 6.29 7.20
N ASP A 115 19.22 5.71 8.34
CA ASP A 115 20.38 6.10 9.11
C ASP A 115 21.69 5.61 8.48
N HIS A 116 22.77 6.31 8.79
CA HIS A 116 24.13 5.99 8.36
C HIS A 116 24.58 4.57 8.75
N GLU A 117 23.85 3.90 9.62
CA GLU A 117 24.05 2.50 9.99
C GLU A 117 23.78 1.53 8.84
N ASP A 118 22.95 1.91 7.85
CA ASP A 118 22.65 1.07 6.68
C ASP A 118 23.89 0.71 5.88
N ALA A 119 24.83 1.68 5.72
CA ALA A 119 26.11 1.40 5.09
C ALA A 119 26.96 0.40 5.92
N GLY A 120 26.75 0.36 7.23
CA GLY A 120 27.36 -0.62 8.13
C GLY A 120 26.82 -2.03 7.92
N LEU A 121 25.53 -2.19 7.58
CA LEU A 121 24.93 -3.47 7.26
C LEU A 121 25.52 -4.10 5.97
N ALA A 122 25.95 -3.26 5.04
CA ALA A 122 26.52 -3.68 3.77
C ALA A 122 28.04 -3.83 3.77
N ARG A 123 28.72 -3.64 4.94
CA ARG A 123 30.18 -3.53 5.01
C ARG A 123 30.92 -4.67 4.30
N ASP A 124 30.44 -5.91 4.45
CA ASP A 124 31.05 -7.11 3.91
C ASP A 124 30.15 -7.84 2.88
N LYS A 125 29.05 -7.20 2.44
CA LYS A 125 28.08 -7.80 1.53
C LYS A 125 27.69 -6.83 0.42
N ARG A 126 27.35 -7.38 -0.75
CA ARG A 126 26.82 -6.56 -1.84
C ARG A 126 25.38 -6.13 -1.52
N PRO A 127 25.06 -4.83 -1.51
CA PRO A 127 23.70 -4.37 -1.20
C PRO A 127 22.72 -4.63 -2.35
N VAL A 128 21.49 -4.99 -1.99
CA VAL A 128 20.30 -4.96 -2.83
C VAL A 128 19.43 -3.84 -2.28
N LEU A 129 19.31 -2.73 -3.01
CA LEU A 129 18.62 -1.53 -2.56
C LEU A 129 17.21 -1.50 -3.15
N LEU A 130 16.21 -1.73 -2.31
CA LEU A 130 14.81 -1.72 -2.71
C LEU A 130 14.20 -0.33 -2.47
N PHE A 131 13.85 0.36 -3.54
CA PHE A 131 13.14 1.65 -3.53
C PHE A 131 11.69 1.47 -3.96
N GLY A 132 10.79 2.32 -3.49
CA GLY A 132 9.40 2.35 -3.92
C GLY A 132 8.46 2.98 -2.90
N ASP A 133 7.19 2.61 -2.99
CA ASP A 133 6.11 3.10 -2.16
C ASP A 133 5.78 2.18 -0.97
N SER A 134 4.51 2.21 -0.52
CA SER A 134 4.02 1.36 0.57
C SER A 134 4.06 -0.14 0.27
N TYR A 135 3.98 -0.54 -1.00
CA TYR A 135 4.10 -1.95 -1.38
C TYR A 135 5.55 -2.43 -1.26
N ALA A 136 6.50 -1.62 -1.70
CA ALA A 136 7.92 -1.90 -1.50
C ALA A 136 8.32 -1.83 -0.02
N GLN A 137 7.77 -0.88 0.75
CA GLN A 137 7.95 -0.81 2.20
C GLN A 137 7.52 -2.11 2.89
N GLY A 138 6.46 -2.75 2.39
CA GLY A 138 5.82 -3.90 3.01
C GLY A 138 5.09 -3.49 4.29
N ILE A 139 3.80 -3.08 4.17
CA ILE A 139 2.93 -2.78 5.32
C ILE A 139 2.43 -4.09 5.92
N VAL A 140 3.36 -4.85 6.45
CA VAL A 140 3.16 -6.14 7.10
C VAL A 140 3.98 -6.17 8.38
N PRO A 141 3.75 -7.14 9.30
CA PRO A 141 4.62 -7.32 10.45
C PRO A 141 6.10 -7.41 10.06
N PRO A 142 7.03 -6.92 10.91
CA PRO A 142 8.47 -6.85 10.58
C PRO A 142 9.07 -8.15 10.07
N GLU A 143 8.62 -9.29 10.59
CA GLU A 143 9.07 -10.62 10.20
C GLU A 143 8.67 -11.03 8.78
N ASP A 144 7.63 -10.42 8.22
CA ASP A 144 7.10 -10.72 6.89
C ASP A 144 7.55 -9.69 5.84
N ARG A 145 8.42 -8.73 6.18
CA ARG A 145 8.95 -7.72 5.27
C ARG A 145 10.04 -8.26 4.37
N PHE A 146 10.22 -7.66 3.21
CA PHE A 146 11.22 -8.08 2.21
C PHE A 146 12.63 -8.27 2.79
N GLN A 147 13.12 -7.32 3.60
CA GLN A 147 14.46 -7.42 4.20
C GLN A 147 14.59 -8.58 5.19
N THR A 148 13.54 -8.87 5.95
CA THR A 148 13.54 -10.01 6.87
C THR A 148 13.44 -11.33 6.11
N LEU A 149 12.55 -11.42 5.13
CA LEU A 149 12.43 -12.60 4.26
C LEU A 149 13.75 -12.86 3.52
N PHE A 150 14.39 -11.81 3.01
CA PHE A 150 15.69 -11.90 2.34
C PHE A 150 16.78 -12.46 3.26
N SER A 151 16.75 -12.14 4.56
CA SER A 151 17.74 -12.65 5.53
C SER A 151 17.71 -14.17 5.68
N PHE A 152 16.65 -14.84 5.24
CA PHE A 152 16.53 -16.29 5.20
C PHE A 152 16.92 -16.91 3.84
N SER A 153 17.05 -16.08 2.80
CA SER A 153 17.51 -16.51 1.48
C SER A 153 18.98 -16.96 1.52
N SER A 154 19.34 -17.90 0.66
CA SER A 154 20.75 -18.24 0.45
C SER A 154 21.56 -17.07 -0.14
N LEU A 155 20.91 -16.09 -0.80
CA LEU A 155 21.55 -14.84 -1.23
C LEU A 155 22.10 -14.02 -0.05
N ALA A 156 21.50 -14.14 1.13
CA ALA A 156 21.90 -13.38 2.30
C ALA A 156 23.32 -13.71 2.81
N ARG A 157 23.95 -14.76 2.27
CA ARG A 157 25.36 -15.04 2.56
C ARG A 157 26.27 -13.94 2.02
N ASP A 158 26.05 -13.53 0.77
CA ASP A 158 26.94 -12.62 0.04
C ASP A 158 26.26 -11.26 -0.27
N HIS A 159 24.96 -11.13 -0.01
CA HIS A 159 24.16 -9.93 -0.25
C HIS A 159 23.37 -9.50 0.99
N VAL A 160 22.93 -8.25 1.01
CA VAL A 160 22.01 -7.72 2.03
C VAL A 160 20.94 -6.86 1.36
N LEU A 161 19.66 -7.09 1.67
CA LEU A 161 18.58 -6.24 1.19
C LEU A 161 18.34 -5.10 2.16
N ILE A 162 18.49 -3.88 1.67
CA ILE A 162 18.20 -2.63 2.38
C ILE A 162 16.95 -2.02 1.74
N ASN A 163 15.90 -1.85 2.54
CA ASN A 163 14.60 -1.41 2.06
C ASN A 163 14.40 0.10 2.27
N TYR A 164 14.32 0.83 1.18
CA TYR A 164 14.03 2.25 1.09
C TYR A 164 12.60 2.55 0.60
N GLY A 165 11.70 1.59 0.69
CA GLY A 165 10.28 1.81 0.39
C GLY A 165 9.64 2.75 1.41
N VAL A 166 8.87 3.75 0.95
CA VAL A 166 8.19 4.72 1.81
C VAL A 166 6.74 4.90 1.36
N GLY A 167 5.82 4.67 2.27
CA GLY A 167 4.39 4.80 1.99
C GLY A 167 4.03 6.14 1.37
N GLY A 168 3.32 6.08 0.25
CA GLY A 168 2.82 7.25 -0.46
C GLY A 168 3.78 7.92 -1.44
N TYR A 169 5.01 7.44 -1.58
CA TYR A 169 5.94 7.97 -2.58
C TYR A 169 5.45 7.72 -4.00
N GLY A 170 5.75 8.68 -4.87
CA GLY A 170 5.70 8.51 -6.33
C GLY A 170 7.10 8.36 -6.90
N PRO A 171 7.23 8.03 -8.19
CA PRO A 171 8.52 7.89 -8.87
C PRO A 171 9.42 9.13 -8.77
N ASP A 172 8.85 10.32 -8.63
CA ASP A 172 9.55 11.59 -8.41
C ASP A 172 10.30 11.62 -7.07
N GLN A 173 9.66 11.15 -6.00
CA GLN A 173 10.29 11.03 -4.68
C GLN A 173 11.30 9.87 -4.67
N VAL A 174 10.99 8.75 -5.33
CA VAL A 174 11.91 7.62 -5.51
C VAL A 174 13.20 8.08 -6.22
N LEU A 175 13.10 8.88 -7.29
CA LEU A 175 14.25 9.44 -7.99
C LEU A 175 15.13 10.29 -7.08
N LEU A 176 14.52 11.21 -6.32
CA LEU A 176 15.27 12.08 -5.39
C LEU A 176 15.90 11.29 -4.26
N LEU A 177 15.18 10.32 -3.68
CA LEU A 177 15.73 9.45 -2.65
C LEU A 177 16.90 8.62 -3.18
N MET A 178 16.74 8.04 -4.36
CA MET A 178 17.79 7.27 -5.02
C MET A 178 19.06 8.10 -5.21
N ARG A 179 18.95 9.33 -5.71
CA ARG A 179 20.08 10.26 -5.86
C ARG A 179 20.78 10.56 -4.54
N SER A 180 20.05 10.63 -3.43
CA SER A 180 20.62 10.89 -2.10
C SER A 180 21.28 9.67 -1.46
N VAL A 181 20.95 8.46 -1.93
CA VAL A 181 21.37 7.20 -1.31
C VAL A 181 22.48 6.51 -2.09
N LEU A 182 22.42 6.49 -3.43
CA LEU A 182 23.32 5.67 -4.26
C LEU A 182 24.79 5.96 -4.06
N ASP A 183 25.18 7.22 -3.82
CA ASP A 183 26.58 7.60 -3.58
C ASP A 183 27.19 6.89 -2.36
N LYS A 184 26.37 6.55 -1.36
CA LYS A 184 26.82 5.84 -0.15
C LYS A 184 27.26 4.40 -0.43
N PHE A 185 26.76 3.80 -1.51
CA PHE A 185 26.96 2.40 -1.86
C PHE A 185 27.77 2.22 -3.16
N GLU A 186 28.29 3.27 -3.76
CA GLU A 186 29.00 3.22 -5.03
C GLU A 186 30.14 2.19 -5.03
N ALA A 187 30.93 2.14 -3.96
CA ALA A 187 32.04 1.20 -3.81
C ALA A 187 31.61 -0.28 -3.73
N GLN A 188 30.38 -0.56 -3.30
CA GLN A 188 29.85 -1.92 -3.16
C GLN A 188 29.10 -2.41 -4.40
N ASN A 189 28.99 -1.57 -5.45
CA ASN A 189 28.28 -1.92 -6.70
C ASN A 189 26.89 -2.54 -6.46
N PRO A 190 25.94 -1.78 -5.89
CA PRO A 190 24.65 -2.31 -5.46
C PRO A 190 23.79 -2.78 -6.62
N ILE A 191 22.85 -3.70 -6.33
CA ILE A 191 21.74 -4.02 -7.21
C ILE A 191 20.57 -3.11 -6.85
N VAL A 192 20.04 -2.37 -7.81
CA VAL A 192 18.90 -1.48 -7.60
C VAL A 192 17.60 -2.21 -7.93
N VAL A 193 16.69 -2.26 -6.96
CA VAL A 193 15.34 -2.76 -7.14
C VAL A 193 14.37 -1.61 -7.00
N VAL A 194 13.50 -1.41 -8.00
CA VAL A 194 12.48 -0.36 -7.98
C VAL A 194 11.10 -1.00 -8.00
N GLY A 195 10.37 -0.84 -6.91
CA GLY A 195 9.00 -1.32 -6.76
C GLY A 195 7.99 -0.21 -7.03
N LEU A 196 7.06 -0.41 -7.96
CA LEU A 196 6.06 0.58 -8.35
C LEU A 196 4.66 -0.05 -8.34
N LEU A 197 3.71 0.63 -7.71
CA LEU A 197 2.29 0.30 -7.81
C LEU A 197 1.75 0.86 -9.13
N VAL A 198 1.36 -0.06 -10.03
CA VAL A 198 0.88 0.31 -11.38
C VAL A 198 -0.39 1.16 -11.33
N ASP A 199 -1.19 1.01 -10.29
CA ASP A 199 -2.50 1.64 -10.15
C ASP A 199 -2.46 3.16 -10.04
N ASP A 200 -1.52 3.72 -9.27
CA ASP A 200 -1.54 5.16 -8.96
C ASP A 200 -0.19 5.85 -8.73
N ASP A 201 0.94 5.13 -8.68
CA ASP A 201 2.24 5.76 -8.39
C ASP A 201 2.61 6.82 -9.42
N LEU A 202 2.34 6.56 -10.71
CA LEU A 202 2.62 7.51 -11.78
C LEU A 202 1.80 8.80 -11.65
N ASP A 203 0.57 8.72 -11.13
CA ASP A 203 -0.26 9.90 -10.90
C ASP A 203 0.32 10.83 -9.83
N ARG A 204 1.02 10.25 -8.86
CA ARG A 204 1.60 10.99 -7.73
C ARG A 204 2.67 11.99 -8.16
N CYS A 205 3.30 11.80 -9.32
CA CYS A 205 4.23 12.77 -9.89
C CYS A 205 3.61 14.14 -10.17
N ALA A 206 2.28 14.20 -10.36
CA ALA A 206 1.57 15.44 -10.64
C ALA A 206 1.13 16.19 -9.37
N LEU A 207 1.31 15.61 -8.18
CA LEU A 207 0.93 16.21 -6.91
C LEU A 207 2.07 17.04 -6.31
N THR A 208 1.72 18.14 -5.65
CA THR A 208 2.63 18.94 -4.80
C THR A 208 2.35 18.74 -3.32
N LEU A 209 1.25 18.08 -3.01
CA LEU A 209 0.76 17.82 -1.66
C LEU A 209 0.17 16.40 -1.56
N ARG A 210 0.62 15.64 -0.57
CA ARG A 210 0.00 14.38 -0.15
C ARG A 210 0.20 14.22 1.36
N GLU A 211 -0.83 14.54 2.15
CA GLU A 211 -0.75 14.69 3.60
C GLU A 211 0.23 15.79 4.05
N GLN A 212 1.40 15.85 3.45
CA GLN A 212 2.42 16.88 3.64
C GLN A 212 2.88 17.44 2.28
N PRO A 213 3.53 18.63 2.24
CA PRO A 213 4.20 19.10 1.04
C PRO A 213 5.20 18.07 0.53
N LYS A 214 5.18 17.80 -0.76
CA LYS A 214 6.09 16.86 -1.43
C LYS A 214 6.79 17.54 -2.59
N PRO A 215 7.99 17.05 -2.98
CA PRO A 215 8.65 17.52 -4.18
C PRO A 215 7.78 17.23 -5.41
N SER A 216 7.88 18.08 -6.40
CA SER A 216 7.27 17.86 -7.69
C SER A 216 8.15 18.45 -8.79
N PHE A 217 8.09 17.82 -9.94
CA PHE A 217 8.76 18.31 -11.13
C PHE A 217 7.77 18.99 -12.06
N GLU A 218 8.28 19.93 -12.86
CA GLU A 218 7.58 20.45 -14.03
C GLU A 218 8.44 20.26 -15.28
N LEU A 219 7.78 20.25 -16.43
CA LEU A 219 8.45 20.18 -17.70
C LEU A 219 8.64 21.60 -18.25
N VAL A 220 9.88 22.07 -18.26
CA VAL A 220 10.28 23.33 -18.88
C VAL A 220 11.12 22.99 -20.12
N ASP A 221 10.63 23.37 -21.28
CA ASP A 221 11.27 23.07 -22.58
C ASP A 221 11.57 21.56 -22.78
N GLY A 222 10.75 20.70 -22.16
CA GLY A 222 10.87 19.24 -22.23
C GLY A 222 11.80 18.62 -21.18
N GLU A 223 12.48 19.42 -20.38
CA GLU A 223 13.35 18.97 -19.29
C GLU A 223 12.65 19.00 -17.92
N LEU A 224 13.04 18.09 -17.02
CA LEU A 224 12.53 18.05 -15.66
C LEU A 224 13.21 19.12 -14.80
N VAL A 225 12.40 20.01 -14.26
CA VAL A 225 12.85 21.03 -13.30
C VAL A 225 12.15 20.80 -11.97
N LEU A 226 12.91 20.68 -10.88
CA LEU A 226 12.37 20.59 -9.52
C LEU A 226 11.79 21.95 -9.13
N ARG A 227 10.48 21.96 -8.77
CA ARG A 227 9.73 23.22 -8.58
C ARG A 227 10.12 23.99 -7.33
N GLU A 228 10.25 23.31 -6.22
CA GLU A 228 10.47 23.96 -4.92
C GLU A 228 11.42 23.12 -4.08
N SER A 229 12.54 23.74 -3.66
CA SER A 229 13.50 23.15 -2.75
C SER A 229 14.20 24.29 -2.00
N PRO A 230 14.22 24.30 -0.65
CA PRO A 230 13.58 23.33 0.25
C PRO A 230 12.04 23.42 0.21
N LEU A 231 11.39 22.32 0.57
CA LEU A 231 9.93 22.27 0.64
C LEU A 231 9.40 23.15 1.77
N PRO A 232 8.25 23.82 1.60
CA PRO A 232 7.63 24.60 2.66
C PRO A 232 7.24 23.72 3.85
N THR A 233 7.28 24.29 5.03
CA THR A 233 6.73 23.61 6.22
C THR A 233 5.20 23.49 6.10
N PRO A 234 4.58 22.53 6.82
CA PRO A 234 3.12 22.46 6.89
C PRO A 234 2.47 23.78 7.38
N LEU A 235 3.15 24.51 8.27
CA LEU A 235 2.68 25.80 8.77
C LEU A 235 2.71 26.87 7.66
N GLU A 236 3.83 27.04 6.98
CA GLU A 236 3.95 27.96 5.84
C GLU A 236 2.93 27.64 4.73
N ARG A 237 2.66 26.35 4.48
CA ARG A 237 1.62 25.94 3.53
C ARG A 237 0.23 26.36 3.99
N VAL A 238 -0.07 26.23 5.28
CA VAL A 238 -1.36 26.70 5.86
C VAL A 238 -1.47 28.22 5.79
N GLU A 239 -0.38 28.95 6.05
CA GLU A 239 -0.34 30.42 5.99
C GLU A 239 -0.52 30.96 4.56
N ARG A 240 0.00 30.27 3.54
CA ARG A 240 -0.27 30.58 2.12
C ARG A 240 -1.77 30.49 1.76
N GLY A 241 -2.56 29.90 2.65
CA GLY A 241 -3.99 29.71 2.47
C GLY A 241 -4.33 28.55 1.52
N PRO A 242 -5.63 28.27 1.34
CA PRO A 242 -6.07 27.23 0.43
C PRO A 242 -5.83 27.66 -1.01
N SER A 243 -5.58 26.68 -1.86
CA SER A 243 -5.67 26.85 -3.31
C SER A 243 -7.03 27.47 -3.66
N TRP A 244 -7.01 28.53 -4.47
CA TRP A 244 -8.24 29.20 -4.85
C TRP A 244 -9.20 28.24 -5.56
N THR A 245 -10.36 28.01 -4.98
CA THR A 245 -11.41 27.18 -5.56
C THR A 245 -12.62 28.05 -5.86
N PRO A 246 -12.98 28.23 -7.12
CA PRO A 246 -14.08 29.12 -7.52
C PRO A 246 -15.40 28.75 -6.86
N SER A 247 -15.73 27.45 -6.81
CA SER A 247 -16.97 26.97 -6.19
C SER A 247 -16.82 25.53 -5.70
N TYR A 248 -17.00 25.33 -4.40
CA TYR A 248 -17.12 24.00 -3.80
C TYR A 248 -18.48 23.37 -4.11
N LEU A 249 -19.54 24.18 -4.20
CA LEU A 249 -20.86 23.68 -4.58
C LEU A 249 -20.87 23.08 -5.98
N TRP A 250 -20.22 23.76 -6.95
CA TRP A 250 -20.06 23.21 -8.29
C TRP A 250 -19.31 21.89 -8.29
N ARG A 251 -18.18 21.81 -7.58
CA ARG A 251 -17.42 20.57 -7.43
C ARG A 251 -18.25 19.47 -6.76
N TYR A 252 -19.01 19.80 -5.71
CA TYR A 252 -19.89 18.87 -5.03
C TYR A 252 -20.99 18.32 -5.95
N LEU A 253 -21.63 19.18 -6.73
CA LEU A 253 -22.69 18.78 -7.66
C LEU A 253 -22.17 17.94 -8.81
N THR A 254 -21.00 18.27 -9.34
CA THR A 254 -20.42 17.57 -10.49
C THR A 254 -19.72 16.26 -10.12
N ARG A 255 -19.13 16.16 -8.93
CA ARG A 255 -18.38 15.00 -8.46
C ARG A 255 -19.07 14.23 -7.34
N GLY A 256 -19.54 14.96 -6.34
CA GLY A 256 -20.05 14.39 -5.09
C GLY A 256 -21.45 13.77 -5.22
N THR A 257 -22.17 14.06 -6.29
CA THR A 257 -23.51 13.54 -6.54
C THR A 257 -23.56 12.76 -7.86
N LYS A 258 -24.59 11.93 -8.01
CA LYS A 258 -24.89 11.22 -9.27
C LYS A 258 -25.87 11.98 -10.17
N LEU A 259 -26.01 13.30 -9.96
CA LEU A 259 -26.97 14.12 -10.70
C LEU A 259 -26.64 14.27 -12.18
N LEU A 260 -25.35 14.21 -12.52
CA LEU A 260 -24.91 14.27 -13.92
C LEU A 260 -24.48 12.89 -14.41
N PRO A 261 -24.81 12.52 -15.67
CA PRO A 261 -24.29 11.32 -16.30
C PRO A 261 -22.76 11.28 -16.29
N GLN A 262 -22.17 10.07 -16.25
CA GLN A 262 -20.72 9.88 -16.15
C GLN A 262 -19.96 10.64 -17.26
N GLY A 263 -20.36 10.47 -18.53
CA GLY A 263 -19.67 11.13 -19.65
C GLY A 263 -19.72 12.66 -19.60
N VAL A 264 -20.79 13.25 -19.01
CA VAL A 264 -20.85 14.72 -18.79
C VAL A 264 -19.88 15.13 -17.68
N ARG A 265 -19.82 14.35 -16.60
CA ARG A 265 -18.87 14.61 -15.51
C ARG A 265 -17.42 14.54 -15.99
N ASP A 266 -17.09 13.54 -16.78
CA ASP A 266 -15.75 13.35 -17.33
C ASP A 266 -15.36 14.49 -18.27
N SER A 267 -16.29 14.95 -19.12
CA SER A 267 -16.07 16.12 -20.00
C SER A 267 -15.85 17.43 -19.25
N ILE A 268 -16.58 17.65 -18.14
CA ILE A 268 -16.45 18.88 -17.33
C ILE A 268 -15.13 18.90 -16.55
N THR A 269 -14.61 17.73 -16.16
CA THR A 269 -13.40 17.63 -15.34
C THR A 269 -12.12 17.57 -16.14
N ASP A 270 -12.20 17.48 -17.47
CA ASP A 270 -11.06 17.36 -18.41
C ASP A 270 -10.03 16.29 -17.97
N TYR A 271 -10.54 15.10 -17.60
CA TYR A 271 -9.65 14.02 -17.17
C TYR A 271 -8.67 13.60 -18.25
N ALA A 272 -9.10 13.57 -19.51
CA ALA A 272 -8.27 13.15 -20.64
C ALA A 272 -7.06 14.08 -20.86
N GLY A 273 -7.26 15.40 -20.73
CA GLY A 273 -6.16 16.36 -20.83
C GLY A 273 -5.18 16.25 -19.67
N ARG A 274 -5.71 16.07 -18.47
CA ARG A 274 -4.89 15.85 -17.27
C ARG A 274 -4.13 14.53 -17.31
N ASP A 275 -4.73 13.45 -17.81
CA ASP A 275 -4.07 12.17 -17.96
C ASP A 275 -2.90 12.23 -18.92
N LYS A 276 -3.03 12.91 -20.07
CA LYS A 276 -1.91 13.15 -20.99
C LYS A 276 -0.75 13.92 -20.35
N LEU A 277 -1.06 14.94 -19.53
CA LEU A 277 -0.03 15.70 -18.82
C LEU A 277 0.68 14.83 -17.77
N LYS A 278 -0.07 14.03 -17.02
CA LYS A 278 0.48 13.10 -16.03
C LYS A 278 1.37 12.04 -16.70
N GLU A 279 0.87 11.44 -17.79
CA GLU A 279 1.61 10.46 -18.57
C GLU A 279 2.93 11.03 -19.07
N LYS A 280 2.91 12.23 -19.64
CA LYS A 280 4.13 12.90 -20.14
C LYS A 280 5.13 13.17 -19.01
N LEU A 281 4.65 13.68 -17.86
CA LEU A 281 5.50 13.99 -16.71
C LEU A 281 6.08 12.70 -16.12
N ALA A 282 5.23 11.71 -15.84
CA ALA A 282 5.64 10.45 -15.24
C ALA A 282 6.60 9.66 -16.13
N SER A 283 6.37 9.64 -17.44
CA SER A 283 7.29 9.01 -18.40
C SER A 283 8.67 9.67 -18.40
N LYS A 284 8.73 11.01 -18.28
CA LYS A 284 10.01 11.72 -18.19
C LYS A 284 10.71 11.46 -16.86
N VAL A 285 9.98 11.40 -15.73
CA VAL A 285 10.52 11.02 -14.42
C VAL A 285 11.06 9.59 -14.45
N LEU A 286 10.33 8.65 -15.05
CA LEU A 286 10.79 7.27 -15.20
C LEU A 286 12.05 7.18 -16.07
N ALA A 287 12.09 7.91 -17.19
CA ALA A 287 13.28 7.97 -18.04
C ALA A 287 14.50 8.54 -17.31
N GLU A 288 14.31 9.55 -16.47
CA GLU A 288 15.38 10.12 -15.66
C GLU A 288 15.85 9.16 -14.56
N LEU A 289 14.91 8.41 -13.95
CA LEU A 289 15.21 7.36 -12.98
C LEU A 289 16.05 6.24 -13.61
N LEU A 290 15.71 5.80 -14.81
CA LEU A 290 16.48 4.83 -15.56
C LEU A 290 17.87 5.37 -15.92
N SER A 291 17.94 6.61 -16.41
CA SER A 291 19.20 7.29 -16.72
C SER A 291 20.13 7.40 -15.51
N GLU A 292 19.58 7.64 -14.30
CA GLU A 292 20.35 7.70 -13.06
C GLU A 292 21.04 6.37 -12.74
N ILE A 293 20.33 5.25 -12.95
CA ILE A 293 20.86 3.91 -12.71
C ILE A 293 21.90 3.56 -13.80
N ASP A 294 21.58 3.85 -15.08
CA ASP A 294 22.44 3.55 -16.23
C ASP A 294 23.77 4.31 -16.17
N ARG A 295 23.73 5.59 -15.81
CA ARG A 295 24.92 6.43 -15.69
C ARG A 295 25.93 5.88 -14.68
N ARG A 296 25.45 5.14 -13.69
CA ARG A 296 26.28 4.49 -12.65
C ARG A 296 26.66 3.04 -13.03
N GLY A 297 26.15 2.52 -14.16
CA GLY A 297 26.41 1.14 -14.59
C GLY A 297 25.84 0.07 -13.64
N LEU A 298 24.78 0.39 -12.89
CA LEU A 298 24.25 -0.50 -11.86
C LEU A 298 23.28 -1.53 -12.45
N GLU A 299 23.32 -2.73 -11.90
CA GLU A 299 22.30 -3.75 -12.15
C GLU A 299 20.97 -3.35 -11.56
N ARG A 300 19.87 -3.71 -12.26
CA ARG A 300 18.51 -3.31 -11.86
C ARG A 300 17.47 -4.38 -12.11
N VAL A 301 16.45 -4.34 -11.26
CA VAL A 301 15.21 -5.13 -11.36
C VAL A 301 14.03 -4.21 -11.05
N PHE A 302 12.95 -4.33 -11.80
CA PHE A 302 11.71 -3.62 -11.50
C PHE A 302 10.64 -4.58 -11.01
N VAL A 303 9.93 -4.19 -9.94
CA VAL A 303 8.82 -4.95 -9.36
C VAL A 303 7.53 -4.17 -9.59
N LEU A 304 6.58 -4.77 -10.29
CA LEU A 304 5.27 -4.17 -10.55
C LEU A 304 4.23 -4.75 -9.61
N PHE A 305 3.77 -3.90 -8.70
CA PHE A 305 2.72 -4.21 -7.74
C PHE A 305 1.34 -3.81 -8.29
N HIS A 306 0.30 -4.48 -7.81
CA HIS A 306 -1.09 -4.22 -8.17
C HIS A 306 -1.96 -4.30 -6.92
N ASN A 307 -2.97 -3.43 -6.82
CA ASN A 307 -4.04 -3.63 -5.85
C ASN A 307 -5.03 -4.71 -6.35
N LEU A 308 -5.94 -5.18 -5.50
CA LEU A 308 -6.84 -6.25 -5.87
C LEU A 308 -7.70 -5.95 -7.11
N PRO A 309 -8.31 -4.75 -7.29
CA PRO A 309 -9.08 -4.46 -8.49
C PRO A 309 -8.32 -4.60 -9.81
N SER A 310 -7.07 -4.13 -9.87
CA SER A 310 -6.22 -4.26 -11.07
C SER A 310 -5.56 -5.64 -11.17
N MET A 311 -5.42 -6.34 -10.06
CA MET A 311 -5.03 -7.75 -10.05
C MET A 311 -6.03 -8.59 -10.86
N VAL A 312 -7.33 -8.35 -10.67
CA VAL A 312 -8.42 -9.03 -11.40
C VAL A 312 -8.56 -8.48 -12.82
N GLU A 313 -8.70 -7.16 -12.95
CA GLU A 313 -8.94 -6.45 -14.23
C GLU A 313 -7.77 -5.52 -14.56
N ARG A 314 -6.77 -6.01 -15.30
CA ARG A 314 -5.55 -5.26 -15.65
C ARG A 314 -5.83 -3.96 -16.40
N GLU A 315 -6.91 -3.93 -17.19
CA GLU A 315 -7.35 -2.77 -17.97
C GLU A 315 -7.65 -1.56 -17.09
N ARG A 316 -7.89 -1.75 -15.80
CA ARG A 316 -8.08 -0.65 -14.82
C ARG A 316 -6.85 0.23 -14.66
N CYS A 317 -5.65 -0.30 -14.93
CA CYS A 317 -4.42 0.48 -14.90
C CYS A 317 -4.38 1.54 -16.01
N GLY A 318 -5.11 1.31 -17.12
CA GLY A 318 -5.20 2.24 -18.25
C GLY A 318 -3.82 2.52 -18.87
N TRP A 319 -3.52 3.79 -19.13
CA TRP A 319 -2.24 4.23 -19.72
C TRP A 319 -1.01 3.89 -18.86
N ARG A 320 -1.18 3.71 -17.54
CA ARG A 320 -0.09 3.50 -16.58
C ARG A 320 0.66 2.20 -16.83
N ASP A 321 -0.07 1.14 -17.19
CA ASP A 321 0.51 -0.18 -17.47
C ASP A 321 1.51 -0.10 -18.65
N ALA A 322 1.10 0.50 -19.76
CA ALA A 322 1.96 0.69 -20.92
C ALA A 322 3.12 1.66 -20.62
N ALA A 323 2.83 2.78 -19.96
CA ALA A 323 3.84 3.78 -19.59
C ALA A 323 4.98 3.23 -18.72
N LEU A 324 4.70 2.19 -17.90
CA LEU A 324 5.72 1.49 -17.12
C LEU A 324 6.42 0.39 -17.93
N ARG A 325 5.65 -0.49 -18.56
CA ARG A 325 6.21 -1.71 -19.18
C ARG A 325 6.97 -1.46 -20.45
N ASP A 326 6.48 -0.57 -21.31
CA ASP A 326 7.07 -0.41 -22.63
C ASP A 326 8.52 0.11 -22.57
N PRO A 327 8.84 1.16 -21.78
CA PRO A 327 10.23 1.61 -21.66
C PRO A 327 11.12 0.59 -20.94
N LEU A 328 10.60 -0.15 -19.94
CA LEU A 328 11.38 -1.18 -19.25
C LEU A 328 11.73 -2.35 -20.17
N ARG A 329 10.76 -2.81 -20.97
CA ARG A 329 10.98 -3.86 -21.99
C ARG A 329 11.92 -3.41 -23.09
N ALA A 330 11.74 -2.19 -23.58
CA ALA A 330 12.62 -1.63 -24.61
C ALA A 330 14.09 -1.53 -24.14
N ALA A 331 14.29 -1.29 -22.85
CA ALA A 331 15.61 -1.26 -22.22
C ALA A 331 16.13 -2.66 -21.80
N GLY A 332 15.40 -3.74 -22.08
CA GLY A 332 15.79 -5.11 -21.69
C GLY A 332 15.88 -5.33 -20.17
N ILE A 333 15.09 -4.59 -19.39
CA ILE A 333 15.13 -4.64 -17.94
C ILE A 333 14.28 -5.81 -17.43
N ALA A 334 14.79 -6.54 -16.43
CA ALA A 334 14.04 -7.58 -15.74
C ALA A 334 12.85 -6.98 -14.99
N ILE A 335 11.66 -7.47 -15.29
CA ILE A 335 10.40 -7.05 -14.66
C ILE A 335 9.82 -8.22 -13.87
N VAL A 336 9.62 -8.01 -12.59
CA VAL A 336 8.91 -8.91 -11.70
C VAL A 336 7.43 -8.56 -11.70
N GLU A 337 6.61 -9.44 -12.26
CA GLU A 337 5.17 -9.31 -12.33
C GLU A 337 4.51 -9.97 -11.12
N VAL A 338 4.32 -9.21 -10.04
CA VAL A 338 3.70 -9.75 -8.82
C VAL A 338 2.28 -10.25 -9.09
N ARG A 339 1.56 -9.60 -10.00
CA ARG A 339 0.24 -10.03 -10.45
C ARG A 339 0.25 -11.47 -10.96
N ASP A 340 1.16 -11.78 -11.85
CA ASP A 340 1.22 -13.10 -12.47
C ASP A 340 1.60 -14.19 -11.43
N ALA A 341 2.53 -13.88 -10.53
CA ALA A 341 2.90 -14.77 -9.43
C ALA A 341 1.74 -15.06 -8.46
N MET A 342 0.92 -14.05 -8.15
CA MET A 342 -0.26 -14.23 -7.31
C MET A 342 -1.36 -15.04 -7.99
N LEU A 343 -1.65 -14.75 -9.27
CA LEU A 343 -2.64 -15.49 -10.06
C LEU A 343 -2.23 -16.97 -10.22
N GLU A 344 -0.95 -17.22 -10.48
CA GLU A 344 -0.42 -18.60 -10.56
C GLU A 344 -0.55 -19.32 -9.22
N THR A 345 -0.22 -18.64 -8.11
CA THR A 345 -0.35 -19.20 -6.78
C THR A 345 -1.81 -19.51 -6.45
N ALA A 346 -2.74 -18.56 -6.68
CA ALA A 346 -4.17 -18.77 -6.47
C ALA A 346 -4.72 -19.94 -7.29
N ALA A 347 -4.33 -20.04 -8.57
CA ALA A 347 -4.74 -21.16 -9.43
C ALA A 347 -4.21 -22.50 -8.92
N ARG A 348 -2.99 -22.54 -8.41
CA ARG A 348 -2.35 -23.75 -7.88
C ARG A 348 -2.93 -24.21 -6.54
N THR A 349 -3.27 -23.24 -5.65
CA THR A 349 -3.78 -23.54 -4.30
C THR A 349 -5.30 -23.63 -4.25
N GLY A 350 -6.02 -23.10 -5.24
CA GLY A 350 -7.49 -22.97 -5.24
C GLY A 350 -8.01 -21.87 -4.31
N GLU A 351 -7.15 -20.97 -3.84
CA GLU A 351 -7.49 -19.88 -2.93
C GLU A 351 -8.04 -18.66 -3.66
N ASP A 352 -8.88 -17.88 -2.98
CA ASP A 352 -9.34 -16.58 -3.48
C ASP A 352 -8.21 -15.55 -3.40
N LEU A 353 -8.10 -14.67 -4.38
CA LEU A 353 -7.12 -13.59 -4.38
C LEU A 353 -7.22 -12.67 -3.14
N MET A 354 -8.41 -12.53 -2.56
CA MET A 354 -8.60 -11.76 -1.32
C MET A 354 -7.77 -12.27 -0.15
N GLU A 355 -7.41 -13.56 -0.13
CA GLU A 355 -6.58 -14.16 0.94
C GLU A 355 -5.15 -13.62 0.97
N TYR A 356 -4.73 -12.89 -0.07
CA TYR A 356 -3.41 -12.26 -0.16
C TYR A 356 -3.41 -10.77 0.16
N PHE A 357 -4.57 -10.20 0.51
CA PHE A 357 -4.74 -8.78 0.76
C PHE A 357 -5.24 -8.49 2.16
N ASP A 358 -4.88 -7.31 2.67
CA ASP A 358 -5.44 -6.77 3.90
C ASP A 358 -6.80 -6.12 3.68
N ASN A 359 -7.57 -6.08 4.78
CA ASN A 359 -8.85 -5.38 4.82
C ASN A 359 -8.73 -3.92 5.31
N VAL A 360 -7.52 -3.43 5.56
CA VAL A 360 -7.23 -2.09 6.09
C VAL A 360 -6.31 -1.33 5.13
N PRO A 361 -6.55 -0.05 4.83
CA PRO A 361 -7.72 0.77 5.23
C PRO A 361 -9.02 0.40 4.49
N GLN A 362 -8.92 -0.41 3.47
CA GLN A 362 -10.05 -0.94 2.69
C GLN A 362 -9.69 -2.34 2.16
N PRO A 363 -10.68 -3.20 1.93
CA PRO A 363 -10.44 -4.53 1.35
C PRO A 363 -9.66 -4.46 0.04
N GLY A 364 -8.57 -5.24 -0.06
CA GLY A 364 -7.75 -5.34 -1.27
C GLY A 364 -6.80 -4.17 -1.52
N GLY A 365 -6.56 -3.31 -0.50
CA GLY A 365 -5.70 -2.13 -0.62
C GLY A 365 -4.19 -2.44 -0.61
N HIS A 366 -3.73 -3.30 0.29
CA HIS A 366 -2.33 -3.71 0.43
C HIS A 366 -2.22 -5.23 0.55
N TYR A 367 -1.03 -5.75 0.32
CA TYR A 367 -0.76 -7.17 0.58
C TYR A 367 -0.69 -7.44 2.08
N ASN A 368 -1.26 -8.56 2.51
CA ASN A 368 -0.99 -9.12 3.81
C ASN A 368 0.34 -9.90 3.82
N ALA A 369 0.68 -10.55 4.93
CA ALA A 369 1.91 -11.34 5.05
C ALA A 369 2.09 -12.38 3.93
N ARG A 370 1.00 -13.08 3.54
CA ARG A 370 1.02 -14.09 2.46
C ARG A 370 1.25 -13.45 1.10
N GLY A 371 0.52 -12.40 0.78
CA GLY A 371 0.71 -11.66 -0.47
C GLY A 371 2.11 -11.06 -0.58
N ASN A 372 2.63 -10.50 0.52
CA ASN A 372 3.99 -9.96 0.56
C ASN A 372 5.04 -11.07 0.36
N ARG A 373 4.79 -12.27 0.90
CA ARG A 373 5.66 -13.43 0.68
C ARG A 373 5.70 -13.84 -0.78
N ILE A 374 4.55 -13.92 -1.48
CA ILE A 374 4.50 -14.25 -2.90
C ILE A 374 5.28 -13.20 -3.72
N ALA A 375 5.11 -11.92 -3.39
CA ALA A 375 5.85 -10.84 -4.04
C ALA A 375 7.37 -10.96 -3.81
N PHE A 376 7.77 -11.32 -2.57
CA PHE A 376 9.17 -11.57 -2.24
C PHE A 376 9.75 -12.76 -3.02
N GLU A 377 9.05 -13.89 -3.10
CA GLU A 377 9.51 -15.07 -3.83
C GLU A 377 9.70 -14.79 -5.33
N ALA A 378 8.81 -13.97 -5.91
CA ALA A 378 8.96 -13.51 -7.29
C ALA A 378 10.21 -12.63 -7.48
N LEU A 379 10.45 -11.69 -6.55
CA LEU A 379 11.66 -10.85 -6.55
C LEU A 379 12.92 -11.71 -6.33
N GLU A 380 12.90 -12.60 -5.35
CA GLU A 380 14.03 -13.48 -5.03
C GLU A 380 14.44 -14.30 -6.26
N ARG A 381 13.48 -14.91 -6.96
CA ARG A 381 13.73 -15.65 -8.21
C ARG A 381 14.40 -14.78 -9.28
N ALA A 382 13.90 -13.56 -9.48
CA ALA A 382 14.47 -12.62 -10.43
C ALA A 382 15.91 -12.20 -10.05
N LEU A 383 16.21 -12.08 -8.75
CA LEU A 383 17.57 -11.82 -8.28
C LEU A 383 18.50 -13.00 -8.54
N PHE A 384 18.07 -14.26 -8.32
CA PHE A 384 18.84 -15.43 -8.67
C PHE A 384 19.13 -15.50 -10.18
N GLU A 385 18.12 -15.25 -11.01
CA GLU A 385 18.28 -15.19 -12.48
C GLU A 385 19.26 -14.08 -12.89
N LYS A 386 19.12 -12.89 -12.29
CA LYS A 386 19.99 -11.74 -12.56
C LYS A 386 21.45 -12.00 -12.18
N LEU A 387 21.68 -12.77 -11.13
CA LEU A 387 23.01 -13.15 -10.63
C LEU A 387 23.53 -14.44 -11.28
N GLU A 388 22.79 -15.02 -12.22
CA GLU A 388 23.11 -16.30 -12.88
C GLU A 388 23.37 -17.44 -11.89
N LEU A 389 22.63 -17.42 -10.74
CA LEU A 389 22.73 -18.44 -9.70
C LEU A 389 21.58 -19.45 -9.80
N PRO A 390 21.82 -20.72 -9.43
CA PRO A 390 20.74 -21.69 -9.34
C PRO A 390 19.75 -21.28 -8.25
N TYR A 391 18.45 -21.22 -8.60
CA TYR A 391 17.42 -20.80 -7.67
C TYR A 391 17.32 -21.75 -6.47
N SER A 392 17.42 -21.16 -5.29
CA SER A 392 17.25 -21.83 -4.00
C SER A 392 16.33 -20.96 -3.13
N PRO A 393 15.03 -21.26 -3.07
CA PRO A 393 14.07 -20.42 -2.39
C PRO A 393 14.37 -20.26 -0.90
N ALA A 394 14.05 -19.12 -0.36
CA ALA A 394 14.10 -18.89 1.07
C ALA A 394 13.19 -19.89 1.80
N PRO A 395 13.58 -20.40 2.98
CA PRO A 395 12.77 -21.30 3.76
C PRO A 395 11.40 -20.68 4.07
N LEU A 396 10.35 -21.49 3.96
CA LEU A 396 9.00 -21.04 4.35
C LEU A 396 8.94 -20.88 5.87
N THR A 397 8.33 -19.83 6.33
CA THR A 397 8.01 -19.69 7.75
C THR A 397 6.74 -20.45 8.09
N ILE A 398 6.46 -20.63 9.37
CA ILE A 398 5.25 -21.33 9.81
C ILE A 398 3.96 -20.60 9.38
N ARG A 399 4.05 -19.29 9.10
CA ARG A 399 2.93 -18.45 8.62
C ARG A 399 2.65 -18.60 7.14
N ASP A 400 3.66 -19.00 6.37
CA ASP A 400 3.55 -19.20 4.93
C ASP A 400 2.83 -20.51 4.58
N MET A 401 2.69 -21.39 5.57
CA MET A 401 2.02 -22.68 5.40
C MET A 401 0.53 -22.56 5.72
N THR A 402 -0.28 -23.19 4.89
CA THR A 402 -1.71 -23.26 5.13
C THR A 402 -2.00 -23.98 6.43
N HIS A 403 -2.59 -23.26 7.36
CA HIS A 403 -2.97 -23.75 8.65
C HIS A 403 -4.38 -24.36 8.54
N VAL A 404 -4.45 -25.67 8.66
CA VAL A 404 -5.71 -26.41 8.48
C VAL A 404 -6.55 -26.43 9.76
N GLU A 405 -5.89 -26.52 10.92
CA GLU A 405 -6.58 -26.71 12.18
C GLU A 405 -5.71 -26.24 13.36
N ALA A 406 -6.27 -25.43 14.25
CA ALA A 406 -5.67 -25.11 15.54
C ALA A 406 -6.73 -25.31 16.62
N HIS A 407 -6.54 -26.32 17.45
CA HIS A 407 -7.41 -26.62 18.57
C HIS A 407 -6.62 -26.58 19.88
N GLY A 408 -7.17 -25.86 20.83
CA GLY A 408 -6.69 -25.90 22.21
C GLY A 408 -7.80 -25.49 23.16
N PRO A 409 -7.80 -26.00 24.40
CA PRO A 409 -8.74 -25.57 25.40
C PRO A 409 -8.53 -24.07 25.68
N GLU A 410 -9.58 -23.27 25.54
CA GLU A 410 -9.59 -21.85 25.87
C GLU A 410 -8.58 -20.95 25.10
N GLY A 411 -8.52 -21.06 23.77
CA GLY A 411 -7.69 -20.18 22.95
C GLY A 411 -6.19 -20.50 22.97
N GLY A 412 -5.83 -21.76 22.99
CA GLY A 412 -4.50 -22.25 23.27
C GLY A 412 -3.40 -22.08 22.21
N VAL A 413 -3.65 -21.40 21.09
CA VAL A 413 -2.63 -21.15 20.06
C VAL A 413 -2.56 -19.66 19.81
N GLU A 414 -1.39 -19.07 20.05
CA GLU A 414 -1.11 -17.67 19.70
C GLU A 414 0.05 -17.63 18.72
N PHE A 415 -0.21 -17.11 17.54
CA PHE A 415 0.82 -16.65 16.63
C PHE A 415 1.21 -15.24 17.07
N GLN A 416 2.31 -15.10 17.79
CA GLN A 416 2.78 -13.79 18.20
C GLN A 416 3.75 -13.23 17.15
N ALA A 417 3.30 -12.18 16.50
CA ALA A 417 4.20 -11.18 15.97
C ALA A 417 4.88 -10.46 17.16
N THR A 418 6.09 -10.08 16.99
CA THR A 418 7.12 -9.61 17.92
C THR A 418 6.79 -8.47 18.90
N HIS A 419 5.54 -8.06 19.09
CA HIS A 419 5.18 -6.87 19.85
C HIS A 419 4.25 -7.12 21.04
N THR A 420 4.46 -8.16 21.85
CA THR A 420 3.84 -8.18 23.17
C THR A 420 4.83 -7.77 24.24
N PRO A 421 4.45 -6.81 25.14
CA PRO A 421 5.33 -6.29 26.19
C PRO A 421 5.77 -7.31 27.24
N ARG A 422 5.22 -8.53 27.19
CA ARG A 422 5.48 -9.57 28.20
C ARG A 422 6.88 -10.20 28.14
N PHE A 423 7.59 -10.10 27.00
CA PHE A 423 8.90 -10.72 26.85
C PHE A 423 9.88 -9.77 26.14
N PRO A 424 10.50 -8.80 26.84
CA PRO A 424 11.40 -7.80 26.24
C PRO A 424 12.63 -8.39 25.54
N GLU A 425 13.08 -9.57 25.93
CA GLU A 425 14.28 -10.24 25.37
C GLU A 425 14.02 -10.92 24.03
N ALA A 426 12.78 -10.95 23.59
CA ALA A 426 12.31 -11.69 22.42
C ALA A 426 11.80 -10.80 21.28
N ARG A 427 12.12 -9.52 21.30
CA ARG A 427 11.52 -8.50 20.43
C ARG A 427 11.69 -8.71 18.93
N ASP A 428 12.66 -9.55 18.52
CA ASP A 428 13.07 -9.61 17.09
C ASP A 428 12.94 -10.98 16.43
N ARG A 429 12.13 -11.92 17.01
CA ARG A 429 12.09 -13.28 16.48
C ARG A 429 10.65 -13.81 16.36
N PRO A 430 10.23 -14.31 15.17
CA PRO A 430 8.92 -14.95 15.02
C PRO A 430 8.77 -16.13 15.99
N ARG A 431 7.59 -16.25 16.58
CA ARG A 431 7.28 -17.30 17.58
C ARG A 431 5.91 -17.88 17.33
N LEU A 432 5.82 -19.19 17.49
CA LEU A 432 4.57 -19.90 17.69
C LEU A 432 4.46 -20.22 19.18
N SER A 433 3.48 -19.67 19.87
CA SER A 433 3.23 -19.98 21.28
C SER A 433 2.06 -20.93 21.41
N LEU A 434 2.28 -22.03 22.11
CA LEU A 434 1.29 -23.06 22.38
C LEU A 434 0.97 -23.05 23.87
N ARG A 435 -0.28 -22.75 24.23
CA ARG A 435 -0.76 -22.84 25.61
C ARG A 435 -1.25 -24.25 25.87
N VAL A 436 -0.69 -24.89 26.88
CA VAL A 436 -1.08 -26.25 27.27
C VAL A 436 -2.15 -26.17 28.36
N GLY A 437 -3.33 -26.68 28.07
CA GLY A 437 -4.44 -26.68 29.02
C GLY A 437 -4.56 -27.99 29.81
N ALA A 438 -5.15 -27.90 31.01
CA ALA A 438 -5.48 -29.08 31.83
C ALA A 438 -6.54 -29.98 31.18
N LYS A 439 -7.28 -29.49 30.19
CA LYS A 439 -8.44 -30.17 29.59
C LYS A 439 -8.17 -30.91 28.30
N GLY A 440 -6.94 -30.86 27.78
CA GLY A 440 -6.60 -31.58 26.55
C GLY A 440 -5.39 -30.98 25.83
N PRO A 441 -4.92 -31.67 24.78
CA PRO A 441 -3.77 -31.22 23.98
C PRO A 441 -4.10 -29.99 23.15
N THR A 442 -3.09 -29.14 22.97
CA THR A 442 -3.12 -28.08 21.96
C THR A 442 -2.48 -28.62 20.69
N ARG A 443 -3.16 -28.42 19.56
CA ARG A 443 -2.75 -28.96 18.26
C ARG A 443 -2.68 -27.85 17.23
N VAL A 444 -1.65 -27.91 16.38
CA VAL A 444 -1.54 -27.09 15.16
C VAL A 444 -1.18 -27.98 13.99
N ARG A 445 -1.94 -27.90 12.93
CA ARG A 445 -1.76 -28.74 11.75
C ARG A 445 -1.52 -27.87 10.51
N TYR A 446 -0.54 -28.26 9.71
CA TYR A 446 -0.11 -27.56 8.50
C TYR A 446 -0.19 -28.48 7.29
N GLU A 447 -0.75 -27.95 6.19
CA GLU A 447 -0.65 -28.56 4.88
C GLU A 447 0.69 -28.23 4.25
N LEU A 448 1.52 -29.25 4.00
CA LEU A 448 2.84 -29.08 3.42
C LEU A 448 2.79 -29.00 1.90
N GLY A 449 1.88 -29.74 1.27
CA GLY A 449 1.76 -29.80 -0.19
C GLY A 449 3.08 -30.16 -0.91
N GLY A 450 3.96 -30.93 -0.24
CA GLY A 450 5.27 -31.28 -0.77
C GLY A 450 6.29 -30.14 -0.80
N ARG A 451 5.97 -28.96 -0.21
CA ARG A 451 6.81 -27.76 -0.24
C ARG A 451 7.90 -27.73 0.82
N ALA A 452 7.85 -28.63 1.80
CA ALA A 452 8.81 -28.68 2.90
C ALA A 452 9.45 -30.04 3.01
N THR A 453 10.76 -30.07 3.25
CA THR A 453 11.53 -31.30 3.50
C THR A 453 11.93 -31.44 4.96
N ARG A 454 11.90 -30.34 5.71
CA ARG A 454 12.29 -30.31 7.12
C ARG A 454 11.55 -29.18 7.85
N PHE A 455 11.23 -29.40 9.12
CA PHE A 455 10.82 -28.36 10.07
C PHE A 455 11.95 -28.12 11.07
N VAL A 456 12.32 -26.83 11.26
CA VAL A 456 13.36 -26.41 12.18
C VAL A 456 12.83 -25.34 13.12
N SER A 457 13.12 -25.45 14.40
CA SER A 457 12.73 -24.47 15.40
C SER A 457 13.60 -24.61 16.67
N HIS A 458 13.45 -23.68 17.59
CA HIS A 458 13.98 -23.79 18.95
C HIS A 458 12.82 -23.70 19.94
N ALA A 459 12.61 -24.74 20.73
CA ALA A 459 11.57 -24.75 21.74
C ALA A 459 12.10 -24.23 23.07
N THR A 460 11.34 -23.35 23.70
CA THR A 460 11.62 -22.87 25.06
C THR A 460 10.35 -22.84 25.89
N PHE A 461 10.50 -23.00 27.19
CA PHE A 461 9.40 -22.89 28.13
C PHE A 461 9.12 -21.40 28.39
N ALA A 462 7.91 -20.93 28.09
CA ALA A 462 7.54 -19.51 28.15
C ALA A 462 6.53 -19.18 29.27
N GLY A 463 6.14 -20.14 30.10
CA GLY A 463 5.12 -19.96 31.11
C GLY A 463 5.67 -19.53 32.48
N LEU A 464 5.01 -18.56 33.11
CA LEU A 464 5.41 -18.01 34.42
C LEU A 464 4.39 -18.22 35.55
N ASP A 465 3.18 -18.74 35.29
CA ASP A 465 2.07 -18.58 36.19
C ASP A 465 1.58 -19.88 36.89
N SER A 466 2.23 -21.04 36.70
CA SER A 466 1.79 -22.28 37.33
C SER A 466 2.74 -22.76 38.44
N ASP A 467 2.19 -23.03 39.60
CA ASP A 467 2.84 -23.71 40.73
C ASP A 467 2.06 -25.01 40.99
N PRO A 468 2.64 -26.22 40.98
CA PRO A 468 4.05 -26.61 40.89
C PRO A 468 4.61 -26.63 39.44
N PRO A 469 5.96 -26.76 39.30
CA PRO A 469 6.61 -26.77 37.99
C PRO A 469 6.14 -27.94 37.14
N GLY A 470 5.52 -27.61 35.99
CA GLY A 470 5.02 -28.57 35.00
C GLY A 470 6.08 -29.01 34.00
N SER A 471 5.75 -30.03 33.25
CA SER A 471 6.46 -30.41 32.05
C SER A 471 5.50 -30.46 30.85
N VAL A 472 5.99 -30.14 29.65
CA VAL A 472 5.21 -30.21 28.44
C VAL A 472 5.86 -31.16 27.46
N GLU A 473 5.06 -32.07 26.94
CA GLU A 473 5.44 -32.94 25.86
C GLU A 473 5.02 -32.31 24.51
N LEU A 474 6.01 -32.09 23.63
CA LEU A 474 5.80 -31.75 22.23
C LEU A 474 5.92 -33.03 21.40
N SER A 475 4.88 -33.34 20.65
CA SER A 475 4.87 -34.45 19.71
C SER A 475 4.68 -33.90 18.30
N PHE A 476 5.49 -34.37 17.37
CA PHE A 476 5.49 -33.98 15.97
C PHE A 476 5.03 -35.14 15.11
N PHE A 477 4.00 -34.94 14.31
CA PHE A 477 3.43 -35.97 13.45
C PHE A 477 3.51 -35.54 11.98
N GLY A 478 3.77 -36.52 11.09
CA GLY A 478 3.68 -36.37 9.65
C GLY A 478 2.70 -37.39 9.09
N ASP A 479 1.63 -36.93 8.40
CA ASP A 479 0.55 -37.78 7.88
C ASP A 479 -0.04 -38.73 8.95
N GLY A 480 -0.16 -38.25 10.19
CA GLY A 480 -0.64 -39.01 11.33
C GLY A 480 0.37 -39.94 12.00
N ALA A 481 1.56 -40.13 11.44
CA ALA A 481 2.63 -40.92 12.06
C ALA A 481 3.48 -40.03 12.97
N LEU A 482 3.78 -40.51 14.19
CA LEU A 482 4.70 -39.84 15.09
C LEU A 482 6.11 -39.81 14.50
N LEU A 483 6.67 -38.62 14.33
CA LEU A 483 8.03 -38.43 13.82
C LEU A 483 9.02 -38.22 14.96
N GLU A 484 8.66 -37.39 15.93
CA GLU A 484 9.52 -37.08 17.06
C GLU A 484 8.69 -36.69 18.30
N ARG A 485 9.28 -36.85 19.48
CA ARG A 485 8.70 -36.45 20.76
C ARG A 485 9.77 -35.81 21.63
N ARG A 486 9.45 -34.65 22.21
CA ARG A 486 10.32 -33.90 23.11
C ARG A 486 9.57 -33.56 24.40
N CYS A 487 10.19 -33.83 25.53
CA CYS A 487 9.69 -33.39 26.82
C CYS A 487 10.50 -32.18 27.28
N LEU A 488 9.83 -31.08 27.48
CA LEU A 488 10.41 -29.85 28.04
C LEU A 488 10.00 -29.72 29.51
N ARG A 489 10.98 -29.54 30.37
CA ARG A 489 10.75 -29.38 31.80
C ARG A 489 10.93 -27.92 32.20
N ARG A 490 10.11 -27.43 33.12
CA ARG A 490 10.25 -26.08 33.63
C ARG A 490 11.60 -25.83 34.34
N ALA A 491 12.18 -26.88 34.91
CA ALA A 491 13.52 -26.82 35.52
C ALA A 491 14.60 -26.39 34.50
N ASP A 492 14.33 -26.63 33.21
CA ASP A 492 15.21 -26.26 32.07
C ASP A 492 14.78 -24.92 31.45
N ALA A 493 13.95 -24.11 32.18
CA ALA A 493 13.48 -22.82 31.66
C ALA A 493 14.65 -21.90 31.36
N GLY A 494 14.67 -21.39 30.11
CA GLY A 494 15.79 -20.61 29.54
C GLY A 494 16.75 -21.41 28.68
N ALA A 495 16.73 -22.75 28.71
CA ALA A 495 17.45 -23.58 27.73
C ALA A 495 16.61 -23.68 26.44
N GLU A 496 17.20 -23.35 25.31
CA GLU A 496 16.59 -23.56 23.99
C GLU A 496 16.89 -25.00 23.54
N ALA A 497 15.83 -25.77 23.27
CA ALA A 497 15.96 -27.10 22.68
C ALA A 497 15.83 -26.98 21.15
N GLU A 498 16.87 -27.34 20.42
CA GLU A 498 16.83 -27.41 18.96
C GLU A 498 15.89 -28.53 18.51
N ILE A 499 15.01 -28.22 17.57
CA ILE A 499 14.07 -29.14 16.93
C ILE A 499 14.41 -29.17 15.44
N SER A 500 14.56 -30.38 14.89
CA SER A 500 14.81 -30.62 13.47
C SER A 500 14.09 -31.90 13.03
N ILE A 501 12.95 -31.73 12.36
CA ILE A 501 12.06 -32.84 11.96
C ILE A 501 12.14 -33.06 10.45
N ASP A 502 12.43 -34.27 10.02
CA ASP A 502 12.40 -34.66 8.60
C ASP A 502 10.94 -34.78 8.12
N LEU A 503 10.59 -34.00 7.09
CA LEU A 503 9.26 -33.92 6.50
C LEU A 503 9.21 -34.42 5.05
N ARG A 504 10.29 -34.99 4.52
CA ARG A 504 10.34 -35.48 3.15
C ARG A 504 9.22 -36.46 2.85
N GLY A 505 8.46 -36.20 1.78
CA GLY A 505 7.34 -37.04 1.35
C GLY A 505 6.10 -36.92 2.23
N ARG A 506 6.03 -35.93 3.12
CA ARG A 506 4.84 -35.67 3.96
C ARG A 506 3.95 -34.62 3.32
N SER A 507 2.64 -34.84 3.44
CA SER A 507 1.60 -33.90 2.98
C SER A 507 1.05 -33.05 4.11
N LEU A 508 1.02 -33.59 5.34
CA LEU A 508 0.54 -32.94 6.55
C LEU A 508 1.61 -32.98 7.63
N PHE A 509 1.70 -31.90 8.39
CA PHE A 509 2.52 -31.81 9.60
C PHE A 509 1.68 -31.32 10.76
N GLU A 510 1.78 -31.99 11.90
CA GLU A 510 1.03 -31.63 13.11
C GLU A 510 1.98 -31.51 14.30
N ILE A 511 1.81 -30.42 15.05
CA ILE A 511 2.48 -30.18 16.33
C ILE A 511 1.44 -30.32 17.43
N VAL A 512 1.70 -31.19 18.41
CA VAL A 512 0.82 -31.43 19.54
C VAL A 512 1.58 -31.14 20.82
N ALA A 513 1.06 -30.22 21.61
CA ALA A 513 1.57 -29.91 22.95
C ALA A 513 0.63 -30.46 24.02
N THR A 514 1.16 -31.28 24.94
CA THR A 514 0.40 -31.94 25.99
C THR A 514 1.06 -31.70 27.35
N ALA A 515 0.27 -31.43 28.39
CA ALA A 515 0.80 -31.40 29.73
C ALA A 515 1.29 -32.82 30.13
N SER A 516 2.52 -32.91 30.57
CA SER A 516 3.08 -34.15 31.09
C SER A 516 3.45 -33.95 32.56
N GLY A 517 2.84 -34.77 33.46
CA GLY A 517 3.07 -34.71 34.90
C GLY A 517 1.95 -34.03 35.71
N GLU A 518 2.21 -33.71 36.98
CA GLU A 518 1.22 -33.19 37.93
C GLU A 518 0.88 -31.69 37.75
N GLY A 519 1.31 -31.06 36.62
CA GLY A 519 1.08 -29.64 36.33
C GLY A 519 -0.40 -29.31 36.10
N ARG A 520 -0.88 -28.29 36.80
CA ARG A 520 -2.24 -27.75 36.61
C ARG A 520 -2.23 -26.77 35.44
N GLY A 521 -2.39 -27.16 34.23
CA GLY A 521 -2.57 -26.37 33.00
C GLY A 521 -2.32 -24.84 33.06
N GLY A 522 -1.86 -24.29 31.99
CA GLY A 522 -1.54 -22.86 31.86
C GLY A 522 -0.11 -22.60 31.38
N ASP A 523 0.66 -23.65 31.21
CA ASP A 523 2.04 -23.54 30.72
C ASP A 523 2.10 -23.17 29.22
N TRP A 524 3.02 -22.30 28.89
CA TRP A 524 3.26 -21.88 27.51
C TRP A 524 4.59 -22.41 26.99
N ILE A 525 4.56 -22.98 25.80
CA ILE A 525 5.76 -23.29 25.03
C ILE A 525 5.85 -22.30 23.87
N ALA A 526 7.00 -21.72 23.71
CA ALA A 526 7.34 -20.92 22.54
C ALA A 526 8.26 -21.69 21.61
N LEU A 527 7.86 -21.83 20.36
CA LEU A 527 8.70 -22.26 19.26
C LEU A 527 9.27 -21.00 18.63
N ALA A 528 10.56 -20.74 18.85
CA ALA A 528 11.26 -19.59 18.31
C ALA A 528 11.81 -19.91 16.91
N ARG A 529 11.71 -18.93 16.00
CA ARG A 529 12.16 -19.05 14.60
C ARG A 529 11.65 -20.34 13.89
N PRO A 530 10.36 -20.69 14.02
CA PRO A 530 9.83 -21.86 13.34
C PRO A 530 9.87 -21.63 11.82
N ARG A 531 10.49 -22.55 11.11
CA ARG A 531 10.60 -22.50 9.64
C ARG A 531 10.52 -23.89 9.03
N PHE A 532 10.07 -23.91 7.79
CA PHE A 532 10.06 -25.09 6.93
C PHE A 532 11.15 -24.94 5.87
N GLU A 533 12.00 -25.95 5.75
CA GLU A 533 13.07 -26.01 4.76
C GLU A 533 12.74 -27.00 3.63
#